data_0cd5d501ecd2753d49b9e7cc22da16b5
#
_entry.id   0cd5d501ecd2753d49b9e7cc22da16b5
#
_cell.length_a   1.000
_cell.length_b   1.000
_cell.length_c   1.000
_cell.angle_alpha   90.00
_cell.angle_beta   90.00
_cell.angle_gamma   90.00
#
_symmetry.space_group_name_H-M   'P 1'
#
loop_
_entity.id
_entity.type
_entity.pdbx_description
1 polymer ?
#
loop_
_entity_poly.entity_id
_entity_poly.type
_entity_poly.pdbx_seq_one_letter_code
_entity_poly.pdbx_strand_id
1 'polypeptide(L)'
;MSQYFDINGTAMVHVPLTEAIRKSKTKEEANEQINNECLKIVEQFKNQLQELTQENPDVFDNISFEGFYPFGLDVHCFQNHAHGPSTDLDTKENGEYVHIHDTVTLTINGTIETDDYEEHQQLFIDAFQKAFKGYAVFRLNVITMFGYKQDAIIFDPNSRNNIITVPLTE
;
A
#
# COMPACT_ATOMS: atom_id res chain seq x y z
N MET A 1 -30.27 -1.24 6.89
CA MET A 1 -29.66 -0.75 8.16
C MET A 1 -28.18 -0.76 7.99
N SER A 2 -27.55 0.38 8.12
CA SER A 2 -26.09 0.47 8.00
C SER A 2 -25.40 -0.30 9.14
N GLN A 3 -24.28 -0.87 8.85
CA GLN A 3 -23.45 -1.62 9.78
C GLN A 3 -22.00 -1.17 9.66
N TYR A 4 -21.24 -1.42 10.70
CA TYR A 4 -19.82 -1.08 10.72
C TYR A 4 -18.97 -2.28 10.32
N PHE A 5 -17.93 -2.03 9.54
CA PHE A 5 -16.87 -3.01 9.36
C PHE A 5 -15.49 -2.38 9.62
N ASP A 6 -14.64 -3.17 10.25
CA ASP A 6 -13.30 -2.77 10.61
C ASP A 6 -12.31 -3.21 9.53
N ILE A 7 -11.32 -2.35 9.28
CA ILE A 7 -10.21 -2.63 8.37
C ILE A 7 -8.91 -2.47 9.14
N ASN A 8 -8.06 -3.49 9.08
CA ASN A 8 -6.68 -3.45 9.58
C ASN A 8 -5.76 -4.01 8.54
N GLY A 9 -4.77 -3.25 8.11
CA GLY A 9 -3.91 -3.71 7.05
C GLY A 9 -2.51 -3.14 7.04
N THR A 10 -1.62 -3.92 6.46
CA THR A 10 -0.23 -3.54 6.17
C THR A 10 0.14 -4.03 4.79
N ALA A 11 0.71 -3.16 3.99
CA ALA A 11 1.34 -3.51 2.72
C ALA A 11 2.80 -3.08 2.73
N MET A 12 3.69 -3.91 2.19
CA MET A 12 5.10 -3.59 2.02
C MET A 12 5.46 -3.75 0.54
N VAL A 13 5.95 -2.66 -0.03
CA VAL A 13 6.22 -2.54 -1.46
C VAL A 13 7.69 -2.29 -1.68
N HIS A 14 8.32 -3.04 -2.59
CA HIS A 14 9.70 -2.80 -3.00
C HIS A 14 9.80 -1.54 -3.85
N VAL A 15 10.80 -0.72 -3.56
CA VAL A 15 11.18 0.36 -4.47
C VAL A 15 11.82 -0.25 -5.71
N PRO A 16 11.32 0.06 -6.91
CA PRO A 16 11.87 -0.52 -8.13
C PRO A 16 13.25 0.06 -8.46
N LEU A 17 14.13 -0.78 -8.98
CA LEU A 17 15.40 -0.35 -9.54
C LEU A 17 15.15 0.25 -10.93
N THR A 18 14.89 1.55 -10.97
CA THR A 18 14.66 2.28 -12.22
C THR A 18 15.96 2.52 -12.98
N GLU A 19 15.86 2.87 -14.24
CA GLU A 19 17.01 3.26 -15.05
C GLU A 19 17.73 4.48 -14.47
N ALA A 20 16.99 5.45 -13.94
CA ALA A 20 17.55 6.64 -13.29
C ALA A 20 18.39 6.28 -12.06
N ILE A 21 17.91 5.36 -11.22
CA ILE A 21 18.66 4.86 -10.06
C ILE A 21 19.90 4.09 -10.53
N ARG A 22 19.72 3.16 -11.46
CA ARG A 22 20.77 2.30 -11.98
C ARG A 22 21.94 3.10 -12.55
N LYS A 23 21.65 4.15 -13.28
CA LYS A 23 22.64 5.01 -13.96
C LYS A 23 23.12 6.20 -13.14
N SER A 24 22.69 6.37 -11.91
CA SER A 24 23.13 7.45 -11.05
C SER A 24 24.65 7.44 -10.87
N LYS A 25 25.27 8.61 -10.89
CA LYS A 25 26.71 8.75 -10.83
C LYS A 25 27.24 8.68 -9.40
N THR A 26 26.47 9.16 -8.44
CA THR A 26 26.83 9.18 -7.02
C THR A 26 25.75 8.49 -6.17
N LYS A 27 26.11 8.11 -4.94
CA LYS A 27 25.17 7.58 -3.97
C LYS A 27 24.08 8.58 -3.61
N GLU A 28 24.47 9.85 -3.49
CA GLU A 28 23.56 10.95 -3.17
C GLU A 28 22.49 11.10 -4.27
N GLU A 29 22.90 11.09 -5.52
CA GLU A 29 21.97 11.12 -6.67
C GLU A 29 21.05 9.91 -6.68
N ALA A 30 21.59 8.72 -6.45
CA ALA A 30 20.80 7.49 -6.40
C ALA A 30 19.79 7.50 -5.24
N ASN A 31 20.20 7.97 -4.05
CA ASN A 31 19.30 8.10 -2.90
C ASN A 31 18.18 9.10 -3.15
N GLU A 32 18.46 10.20 -3.83
CA GLU A 32 17.44 11.16 -4.25
C GLU A 32 16.41 10.51 -5.19
N GLN A 33 16.87 9.73 -6.17
CA GLN A 33 15.99 8.99 -7.07
C GLN A 33 15.16 7.92 -6.36
N ILE A 34 15.75 7.23 -5.38
CA ILE A 34 15.04 6.26 -4.53
C ILE A 34 13.94 6.96 -3.74
N ASN A 35 14.24 8.10 -3.12
CA ASN A 35 13.25 8.88 -2.38
C ASN A 35 12.10 9.33 -3.28
N ASN A 36 12.39 9.75 -4.50
CA ASN A 36 11.38 10.13 -5.49
C ASN A 36 10.48 8.94 -5.86
N GLU A 37 11.04 7.74 -6.01
CA GLU A 37 10.24 6.53 -6.26
C GLU A 37 9.37 6.16 -5.07
N CYS A 38 9.87 6.31 -3.84
CA CYS A 38 9.05 6.13 -2.63
C CYS A 38 7.86 7.08 -2.62
N LEU A 39 8.07 8.35 -2.94
CA LEU A 39 7.00 9.35 -3.00
C LEU A 39 5.96 9.00 -4.07
N LYS A 40 6.37 8.49 -5.22
CA LYS A 40 5.44 8.03 -6.27
C LYS A 40 4.55 6.88 -5.78
N ILE A 41 5.12 5.91 -5.06
CA ILE A 41 4.36 4.79 -4.48
C ILE A 41 3.31 5.33 -3.50
N VAL A 42 3.72 6.22 -2.60
CA VAL A 42 2.83 6.83 -1.61
C VAL A 42 1.73 7.64 -2.28
N GLU A 43 2.07 8.47 -3.28
CA GLU A 43 1.08 9.28 -4.02
C GLU A 43 0.09 8.41 -4.78
N GLN A 44 0.55 7.37 -5.45
CA GLN A 44 -0.33 6.44 -6.17
C GLN A 44 -1.35 5.79 -5.21
N PHE A 45 -0.89 5.37 -4.05
CA PHE A 45 -1.77 4.81 -3.02
C PHE A 45 -2.79 5.83 -2.49
N LYS A 46 -2.32 7.03 -2.14
CA LYS A 46 -3.19 8.11 -1.67
C LYS A 46 -4.23 8.50 -2.72
N ASN A 47 -3.83 8.60 -3.97
CA ASN A 47 -4.72 8.95 -5.08
C ASN A 47 -5.84 7.92 -5.26
N GLN A 48 -5.53 6.63 -5.16
CA GLN A 48 -6.54 5.57 -5.25
C GLN A 48 -7.55 5.62 -4.10
N LEU A 49 -7.10 5.89 -2.89
CA LEU A 49 -7.99 6.07 -1.75
C LEU A 49 -8.83 7.36 -1.86
N GLN A 50 -8.26 8.44 -2.40
CA GLN A 50 -9.01 9.67 -2.66
C GLN A 50 -10.08 9.49 -3.73
N GLU A 51 -9.78 8.74 -4.80
CA GLU A 51 -10.79 8.36 -5.81
C GLU A 51 -11.92 7.56 -5.19
N LEU A 52 -11.58 6.59 -4.32
CA LEU A 52 -12.57 5.81 -3.59
C LEU A 52 -13.50 6.71 -2.75
N THR A 53 -12.93 7.70 -2.07
CA THR A 53 -13.69 8.71 -1.31
C THR A 53 -14.60 9.54 -2.21
N GLN A 54 -14.10 10.01 -3.36
CA GLN A 54 -14.86 10.84 -4.29
C GLN A 54 -16.01 10.10 -4.94
N GLU A 55 -15.80 8.83 -5.27
CA GLU A 55 -16.82 7.98 -5.91
C GLU A 55 -17.86 7.45 -4.91
N ASN A 56 -17.47 7.30 -3.64
CA ASN A 56 -18.33 6.72 -2.60
C ASN A 56 -18.24 7.55 -1.30
N PRO A 57 -18.66 8.84 -1.33
CA PRO A 57 -18.48 9.74 -0.20
C PRO A 57 -19.27 9.35 1.05
N ASP A 58 -20.38 8.64 0.88
CA ASP A 58 -21.21 8.22 2.02
C ASP A 58 -20.55 7.11 2.86
N VAL A 59 -19.57 6.40 2.29
CA VAL A 59 -18.91 5.27 2.95
C VAL A 59 -17.46 5.57 3.28
N PHE A 60 -16.74 6.21 2.35
CA PHE A 60 -15.30 6.47 2.44
C PHE A 60 -14.97 7.96 2.59
N ASP A 61 -15.84 8.73 3.24
CA ASP A 61 -15.65 10.18 3.42
C ASP A 61 -14.55 10.54 4.42
N ASN A 62 -14.21 9.63 5.31
CA ASN A 62 -13.30 9.87 6.44
C ASN A 62 -12.01 9.06 6.30
N ILE A 63 -11.18 9.40 5.32
CA ILE A 63 -9.83 8.84 5.18
C ILE A 63 -8.81 9.92 5.57
N SER A 64 -8.02 9.65 6.61
CA SER A 64 -6.95 10.51 7.07
C SER A 64 -5.58 9.94 6.68
N PHE A 65 -4.75 10.78 6.10
CA PHE A 65 -3.34 10.45 5.79
C PHE A 65 -2.36 11.02 6.81
N GLU A 66 -2.86 11.82 7.75
CA GLU A 66 -2.05 12.47 8.77
C GLU A 66 -2.82 12.48 10.10
N GLY A 67 -2.33 11.70 11.06
CA GLY A 67 -2.89 11.66 12.39
C GLY A 67 -4.06 10.69 12.57
N PHE A 68 -4.60 10.69 13.77
CA PHE A 68 -5.69 9.81 14.18
C PHE A 68 -7.05 10.44 13.88
N TYR A 69 -7.92 9.65 13.28
CA TYR A 69 -9.32 10.02 13.07
C TYR A 69 -10.22 9.00 13.79
N PRO A 70 -11.06 9.41 14.76
CA PRO A 70 -11.82 8.47 15.58
C PRO A 70 -12.90 7.68 14.83
N PHE A 71 -13.36 8.19 13.68
CA PHE A 71 -14.37 7.55 12.85
C PHE A 71 -13.93 7.61 11.38
N GLY A 72 -13.40 6.53 10.87
CA GLY A 72 -12.92 6.44 9.50
C GLY A 72 -11.64 5.63 9.40
N LEU A 73 -10.87 5.86 8.37
CA LEU A 73 -9.63 5.15 8.11
C LEU A 73 -8.41 6.05 8.33
N ASP A 74 -7.49 5.58 9.15
CA ASP A 74 -6.16 6.16 9.29
C ASP A 74 -5.17 5.44 8.37
N VAL A 75 -4.46 6.21 7.56
CA VAL A 75 -3.46 5.72 6.62
C VAL A 75 -2.11 6.32 6.97
N HIS A 76 -1.12 5.46 7.14
CA HIS A 76 0.26 5.87 7.38
C HIS A 76 1.18 5.25 6.32
N CYS A 77 2.11 6.06 5.82
CA CYS A 77 3.07 5.65 4.80
C CYS A 77 4.48 6.04 5.26
N PHE A 78 5.41 5.10 5.21
CA PHE A 78 6.80 5.40 5.55
C PHE A 78 7.77 4.56 4.74
N GLN A 79 8.92 5.18 4.45
CA GLN A 79 10.03 4.54 3.78
C GLN A 79 10.86 3.76 4.80
N ASN A 80 11.23 2.53 4.45
CA ASN A 80 12.11 1.69 5.25
C ASN A 80 13.46 1.56 4.55
N HIS A 81 14.52 1.80 5.31
CA HIS A 81 15.89 1.54 4.89
C HIS A 81 16.45 0.35 5.69
N ALA A 82 17.07 -0.60 5.01
CA ALA A 82 17.63 -1.78 5.69
C ALA A 82 18.81 -1.41 6.59
N HIS A 83 19.68 -0.51 6.15
CA HIS A 83 20.88 -0.09 6.88
C HIS A 83 21.14 1.43 6.78
N GLY A 84 20.12 2.20 6.42
CA GLY A 84 20.22 3.62 6.16
C GLY A 84 20.46 3.94 4.68
N PRO A 85 20.24 5.20 4.28
CA PRO A 85 20.18 5.58 2.85
C PRO A 85 21.46 5.30 2.05
N SER A 86 22.62 5.37 2.70
CA SER A 86 23.89 5.19 2.02
C SER A 86 24.30 3.74 1.79
N THR A 87 23.61 2.78 2.43
CA THR A 87 23.97 1.36 2.37
C THR A 87 23.01 0.52 1.53
N ASP A 88 21.90 1.10 1.10
CA ASP A 88 20.91 0.38 0.31
C ASP A 88 21.34 0.19 -1.15
N LEU A 89 22.40 0.86 -1.57
CA LEU A 89 23.02 0.72 -2.87
C LEU A 89 24.35 -0.05 -2.76
N ASP A 90 24.24 -1.35 -2.64
CA ASP A 90 25.39 -2.18 -2.27
C ASP A 90 26.44 -2.31 -3.36
N THR A 91 26.01 -2.43 -4.61
CA THR A 91 26.92 -2.91 -5.64
C THR A 91 26.76 -2.13 -6.93
N LYS A 92 27.89 -1.71 -7.48
CA LYS A 92 27.99 -1.25 -8.86
C LYS A 92 28.60 -2.35 -9.70
N GLU A 93 27.93 -2.68 -10.79
CA GLU A 93 28.41 -3.59 -11.81
C GLU A 93 28.44 -2.86 -13.14
N ASN A 94 29.59 -2.87 -13.82
CA ASN A 94 29.80 -2.11 -15.06
C ASN A 94 29.46 -0.60 -14.94
N GLY A 95 29.69 -0.01 -13.77
CA GLY A 95 29.37 1.39 -13.51
C GLY A 95 27.92 1.68 -13.15
N GLU A 96 27.07 0.65 -13.05
CA GLU A 96 25.65 0.77 -12.72
C GLU A 96 25.30 0.11 -11.38
N TYR A 97 24.31 0.67 -10.67
CA TYR A 97 23.75 0.04 -9.49
C TYR A 97 22.86 -1.13 -9.91
N VAL A 98 23.01 -2.27 -9.26
CA VAL A 98 22.28 -3.51 -9.60
C VAL A 98 21.31 -3.95 -8.51
N HIS A 99 21.33 -3.28 -7.34
CA HIS A 99 20.54 -3.72 -6.21
C HIS A 99 20.19 -2.56 -5.26
N ILE A 100 18.95 -2.54 -4.79
CA ILE A 100 18.46 -1.66 -3.74
C ILE A 100 17.52 -2.43 -2.80
N HIS A 101 17.52 -2.08 -1.52
CA HIS A 101 16.73 -2.77 -0.50
C HIS A 101 15.61 -1.92 0.09
N ASP A 102 15.44 -0.70 -0.39
CA ASP A 102 14.42 0.20 0.13
C ASP A 102 13.01 -0.33 -0.13
N THR A 103 12.16 -0.14 0.85
CA THR A 103 10.75 -0.50 0.79
C THR A 103 9.88 0.64 1.30
N VAL A 104 8.62 0.64 0.90
CA VAL A 104 7.59 1.52 1.47
C VAL A 104 6.61 0.65 2.24
N THR A 105 6.35 1.01 3.48
CA THR A 105 5.30 0.40 4.29
C THR A 105 4.09 1.31 4.32
N LEU A 106 2.93 0.72 4.06
CA LEU A 106 1.64 1.37 4.07
C LEU A 106 0.77 0.66 5.11
N THR A 107 0.22 1.39 6.05
CA THR A 107 -0.71 0.83 7.04
C THR A 107 -2.04 1.54 6.95
N ILE A 108 -3.11 0.79 7.14
CA ILE A 108 -4.48 1.30 7.17
C ILE A 108 -5.24 0.66 8.32
N ASN A 109 -5.90 1.49 9.11
CA ASN A 109 -6.70 1.05 10.25
C ASN A 109 -7.94 1.90 10.38
N GLY A 110 -9.05 1.30 10.72
CA GLY A 110 -10.24 2.04 11.04
C GLY A 110 -11.52 1.29 10.84
N THR A 111 -12.60 2.05 10.83
CA THR A 111 -13.96 1.54 10.75
C THR A 111 -14.74 2.32 9.70
N ILE A 112 -15.49 1.60 8.89
CA ILE A 112 -16.38 2.16 7.87
C ILE A 112 -17.80 1.75 8.16
N GLU A 113 -18.75 2.65 7.94
CA GLU A 113 -20.18 2.35 7.99
C GLU A 113 -20.70 2.07 6.58
N THR A 114 -21.41 0.98 6.40
CA THR A 114 -21.96 0.58 5.09
C THR A 114 -23.25 -0.20 5.20
N ASP A 115 -24.07 -0.09 4.17
CA ASP A 115 -25.27 -0.92 3.95
C ASP A 115 -24.96 -2.20 3.20
N ASP A 116 -23.90 -2.20 2.41
CA ASP A 116 -23.49 -3.32 1.55
C ASP A 116 -22.01 -3.62 1.75
N TYR A 117 -21.73 -4.55 2.67
CA TYR A 117 -20.39 -4.96 3.01
C TYR A 117 -19.61 -5.56 1.80
N GLU A 118 -20.28 -6.43 1.04
CA GLU A 118 -19.60 -7.15 -0.04
C GLU A 118 -19.21 -6.22 -1.19
N GLU A 119 -20.09 -5.28 -1.55
CA GLU A 119 -19.81 -4.27 -2.55
C GLU A 119 -18.64 -3.37 -2.12
N HIS A 120 -18.70 -2.84 -0.92
CA HIS A 120 -17.69 -1.90 -0.43
C HIS A 120 -16.35 -2.60 -0.14
N GLN A 121 -16.36 -3.85 0.29
CA GLN A 121 -15.15 -4.65 0.38
C GLN A 121 -14.50 -4.82 -1.01
N GLN A 122 -15.28 -5.10 -2.04
CA GLN A 122 -14.76 -5.25 -3.40
C GLN A 122 -14.18 -3.94 -3.95
N LEU A 123 -14.84 -2.81 -3.71
CA LEU A 123 -14.32 -1.50 -4.08
C LEU A 123 -12.98 -1.21 -3.41
N PHE A 124 -12.83 -1.59 -2.15
CA PHE A 124 -11.58 -1.46 -1.41
C PHE A 124 -10.47 -2.34 -1.99
N ILE A 125 -10.77 -3.60 -2.31
CA ILE A 125 -9.85 -4.52 -2.98
C ILE A 125 -9.40 -3.95 -4.33
N ASP A 126 -10.31 -3.44 -5.13
CA ASP A 126 -10.01 -2.85 -6.44
C ASP A 126 -9.10 -1.62 -6.31
N ALA A 127 -9.31 -0.80 -5.31
CA ALA A 127 -8.44 0.35 -5.02
C ALA A 127 -7.01 -0.10 -4.70
N PHE A 128 -6.83 -1.16 -3.91
CA PHE A 128 -5.51 -1.74 -3.64
C PHE A 128 -4.84 -2.30 -4.90
N GLN A 129 -5.58 -3.02 -5.74
CA GLN A 129 -5.04 -3.55 -6.99
C GLN A 129 -4.54 -2.44 -7.91
N LYS A 130 -5.28 -1.34 -8.01
CA LYS A 130 -4.88 -0.17 -8.79
C LYS A 130 -3.66 0.52 -8.18
N ALA A 131 -3.64 0.68 -6.86
CA ALA A 131 -2.55 1.36 -6.15
C ALA A 131 -1.21 0.66 -6.32
N PHE A 132 -1.22 -0.67 -6.36
CA PHE A 132 0.01 -1.46 -6.45
C PHE A 132 0.34 -1.95 -7.86
N LYS A 133 -0.42 -1.53 -8.85
CA LYS A 133 -0.16 -1.91 -10.24
C LYS A 133 1.25 -1.48 -10.69
N GLY A 134 2.04 -2.43 -11.13
CA GLY A 134 3.39 -2.20 -11.61
C GLY A 134 4.48 -2.24 -10.53
N TYR A 135 4.12 -2.46 -9.26
CA TYR A 135 5.06 -2.60 -8.15
C TYR A 135 5.14 -4.03 -7.63
N ALA A 136 6.31 -4.40 -7.10
CA ALA A 136 6.49 -5.66 -6.41
C ALA A 136 6.06 -5.51 -4.94
N VAL A 137 4.93 -6.10 -4.60
CA VAL A 137 4.42 -6.15 -3.23
C VAL A 137 4.82 -7.49 -2.62
N PHE A 138 5.60 -7.47 -1.53
CA PHE A 138 6.07 -8.70 -0.90
C PHE A 138 5.32 -9.04 0.39
N ARG A 139 4.52 -8.11 0.90
CA ARG A 139 3.63 -8.35 2.01
C ARG A 139 2.36 -7.52 1.84
N LEU A 140 1.23 -8.18 1.82
CA LEU A 140 -0.06 -7.54 1.97
C LEU A 140 -0.91 -8.41 2.87
N ASN A 141 -1.34 -7.83 3.97
CA ASN A 141 -2.25 -8.46 4.91
C ASN A 141 -3.28 -7.42 5.32
N VAL A 142 -4.48 -7.56 4.82
CA VAL A 142 -5.60 -6.68 5.18
C VAL A 142 -6.73 -7.58 5.69
N ILE A 143 -7.11 -7.35 6.92
CA ILE A 143 -8.20 -8.06 7.58
C ILE A 143 -9.39 -7.12 7.65
N THR A 144 -10.51 -7.56 7.09
CA THR A 144 -11.79 -6.88 7.21
C THR A 144 -12.71 -7.70 8.11
N MET A 145 -13.43 -7.03 8.98
CA MET A 145 -14.35 -7.68 9.93
C MET A 145 -15.70 -7.00 9.89
N PHE A 146 -16.74 -7.77 9.67
CA PHE A 146 -18.11 -7.31 9.62
C PHE A 146 -18.99 -8.18 10.50
N GLY A 147 -19.44 -7.63 11.62
CA GLY A 147 -20.16 -8.40 12.61
C GLY A 147 -19.32 -9.59 13.07
N TYR A 148 -19.75 -10.79 12.69
CA TYR A 148 -19.04 -12.04 13.01
C TYR A 148 -18.24 -12.59 11.82
N LYS A 149 -18.27 -11.92 10.66
CA LYS A 149 -17.49 -12.31 9.48
C LYS A 149 -16.13 -11.66 9.51
N GLN A 150 -15.12 -12.45 9.28
CA GLN A 150 -13.74 -11.99 9.19
C GLN A 150 -13.11 -12.53 7.92
N ASP A 151 -12.62 -11.62 7.09
CA ASP A 151 -11.96 -11.94 5.84
C ASP A 151 -10.55 -11.37 5.83
N ALA A 152 -9.61 -12.09 5.23
CA ALA A 152 -8.27 -11.59 4.95
C ALA A 152 -8.11 -11.36 3.45
N ILE A 153 -7.57 -10.21 3.09
CA ILE A 153 -7.10 -9.93 1.75
C ILE A 153 -5.60 -10.15 1.75
N ILE A 154 -5.14 -11.10 0.96
CA ILE A 154 -3.73 -11.47 0.87
C ILE A 154 -3.26 -11.24 -0.57
N PHE A 155 -2.19 -10.49 -0.73
CA PHE A 155 -1.55 -10.31 -2.03
C PHE A 155 -0.73 -11.55 -2.37
N ASP A 156 -1.05 -12.17 -3.49
CA ASP A 156 -0.29 -13.27 -4.06
C ASP A 156 0.32 -12.84 -5.39
N PRO A 157 1.64 -12.64 -5.46
CA PRO A 157 2.30 -12.24 -6.70
C PRO A 157 2.22 -13.29 -7.81
N ASN A 158 1.89 -14.54 -7.48
CA ASN A 158 1.75 -15.64 -8.44
C ASN A 158 0.33 -15.81 -8.96
N SER A 159 -0.66 -15.17 -8.35
CA SER A 159 -2.03 -15.24 -8.82
C SER A 159 -2.27 -14.29 -9.99
N ARG A 160 -3.26 -14.61 -10.83
CA ARG A 160 -3.65 -13.75 -11.95
C ARG A 160 -4.12 -12.37 -11.51
N ASN A 161 -4.77 -12.29 -10.37
CA ASN A 161 -5.33 -11.05 -9.82
C ASN A 161 -4.44 -10.47 -8.72
N ASN A 162 -3.38 -11.16 -8.35
CA ASN A 162 -2.45 -10.77 -7.28
C ASN A 162 -3.09 -10.57 -5.89
N ILE A 163 -4.39 -10.75 -5.75
CA ILE A 163 -5.10 -10.62 -4.47
C ILE A 163 -6.01 -11.83 -4.28
N ILE A 164 -5.96 -12.37 -3.07
CA ILE A 164 -6.81 -13.48 -2.64
C ILE A 164 -7.60 -13.00 -1.42
N THR A 165 -8.92 -13.18 -1.44
CA THR A 165 -9.76 -12.98 -0.27
C THR A 165 -10.00 -14.34 0.39
N VAL A 166 -9.67 -14.45 1.65
CA VAL A 166 -9.78 -15.69 2.41
C VAL A 166 -10.72 -15.46 3.59
N PRO A 167 -11.85 -16.17 3.67
CA PRO A 167 -12.70 -16.15 4.86
C PRO A 167 -11.94 -16.71 6.07
N LEU A 168 -11.92 -15.98 7.18
CA LEU A 168 -11.25 -16.37 8.43
C LEU A 168 -12.24 -16.92 9.46
N THR A 169 -13.52 -16.69 9.27
CA THR A 169 -14.59 -17.22 10.13
C THR A 169 -15.65 -17.91 9.29
N GLU A 170 -16.11 -19.00 9.82
CA GLU A 170 -17.23 -19.75 9.22
C GLU A 170 -18.61 -19.09 9.50
#